data_ed51fa6446486d6790433e58a9a16184
#
_entry.id   ed51fa6446486d6790433e58a9a16184
#
_cell.length_a   1.000
_cell.length_b   1.000
_cell.length_c   1.000
_cell.angle_alpha   90.00
_cell.angle_beta   90.00
_cell.angle_gamma   90.00
#
_symmetry.space_group_name_H-M   'P 1'
#
loop_
_entity.id
_entity.type
_entity.pdbx_description
1 polymer ?
#
loop_
_entity_poly.entity_id
_entity_poly.type
_entity_poly.pdbx_seq_one_letter_code
_entity_poly.pdbx_strand_id
1 'polypeptide(L)'
;MKYFEFGQEHPELMVMLHGGGTSYRGMLPTAQVMAKVYHVVLVAYDGFNPDEPETEFRSPMDEAKRLGDHLVEHYGGKVDILYGISYGCRILMEVLADPRLTVTTTIADGMGLKDYPNIRSKWGKDVYCFLYTGLFYAVMGHPGPRRKRFLARVSGRTLEEADRILYGKATWRSWKNQGYFFLGRKTDFTLFEKTDAHLWYGIRGSVDQKLSQNLRALREKGYPFTEKIFPDLGHGGLAGEQPERFSREVQAAHRASLGKEGVK
;
A
#
# COMPACT_ATOMS: atom_id res chain seq x y z
N MET A 1 15.48 4.45 -3.48
CA MET A 1 14.54 3.28 -3.52
C MET A 1 15.36 2.02 -3.72
N LYS A 2 15.03 0.95 -3.02
CA LYS A 2 15.73 -0.34 -3.10
C LYS A 2 14.73 -1.46 -3.35
N TYR A 3 15.14 -2.46 -4.09
CA TYR A 3 14.34 -3.62 -4.46
C TYR A 3 14.95 -4.88 -3.84
N PHE A 4 14.12 -5.69 -3.19
CA PHE A 4 14.50 -6.97 -2.63
C PHE A 4 13.75 -8.07 -3.38
N GLU A 5 14.49 -8.95 -4.01
CA GLU A 5 13.93 -9.98 -4.87
C GLU A 5 14.03 -11.36 -4.22
N PHE A 6 12.97 -12.15 -4.37
CA PHE A 6 12.86 -13.50 -3.84
C PHE A 6 12.11 -14.38 -4.84
N GLY A 7 12.41 -15.68 -4.90
CA GLY A 7 11.67 -16.62 -5.76
C GLY A 7 11.87 -16.35 -7.26
N GLN A 8 13.06 -15.91 -7.68
CA GLN A 8 13.37 -15.53 -9.07
C GLN A 8 13.22 -16.68 -10.07
N GLU A 9 13.10 -17.93 -9.60
CA GLU A 9 12.80 -19.10 -10.41
C GLU A 9 11.34 -19.18 -10.91
N HIS A 10 10.45 -18.38 -10.35
CA HIS A 10 9.04 -18.36 -10.75
C HIS A 10 8.80 -17.36 -11.89
N PRO A 11 7.93 -17.70 -12.86
CA PRO A 11 7.68 -16.85 -14.03
C PRO A 11 6.74 -15.67 -13.74
N GLU A 12 5.85 -15.77 -12.75
CA GLU A 12 4.86 -14.75 -12.41
C GLU A 12 5.45 -13.75 -11.42
N LEU A 13 5.40 -12.45 -11.78
CA LEU A 13 5.96 -11.35 -11.02
C LEU A 13 4.95 -10.73 -10.05
N MET A 14 5.30 -10.70 -8.78
CA MET A 14 4.55 -9.98 -7.75
C MET A 14 5.34 -8.80 -7.19
N VAL A 15 4.80 -7.59 -7.29
CA VAL A 15 5.35 -6.37 -6.67
C VAL A 15 4.62 -6.07 -5.37
N MET A 16 5.36 -5.83 -4.28
CA MET A 16 4.81 -5.56 -2.94
C MET A 16 5.21 -4.18 -2.42
N LEU A 17 4.20 -3.34 -2.10
CA LEU A 17 4.33 -1.94 -1.67
C LEU A 17 3.87 -1.76 -0.23
N HIS A 18 4.78 -1.37 0.68
CA HIS A 18 4.49 -1.22 2.11
C HIS A 18 3.70 0.06 2.46
N GLY A 19 3.15 0.12 3.67
CA GLY A 19 2.35 1.24 4.17
C GLY A 19 3.17 2.46 4.60
N GLY A 20 2.47 3.55 4.89
CA GLY A 20 3.07 4.79 5.38
C GLY A 20 3.63 4.68 6.80
N GLY A 21 4.78 5.30 7.04
CA GLY A 21 5.46 5.25 8.34
C GLY A 21 6.00 3.88 8.74
N THR A 22 5.93 2.91 7.83
CA THR A 22 6.45 1.55 8.00
C THR A 22 7.66 1.33 7.11
N SER A 23 8.32 0.19 7.23
CA SER A 23 9.38 -0.21 6.31
C SER A 23 9.05 -1.53 5.63
N TYR A 24 9.79 -1.86 4.57
CA TYR A 24 9.70 -3.14 3.88
C TYR A 24 9.88 -4.34 4.82
N ARG A 25 10.64 -4.17 5.92
CA ARG A 25 10.90 -5.24 6.91
C ARG A 25 9.62 -5.79 7.54
N GLY A 26 8.57 -4.97 7.65
CA GLY A 26 7.27 -5.42 8.14
C GLY A 26 6.57 -6.41 7.21
N MET A 27 6.92 -6.42 5.94
CA MET A 27 6.36 -7.33 4.93
C MET A 27 7.31 -8.47 4.55
N LEU A 28 8.55 -8.46 5.05
CA LEU A 28 9.57 -9.44 4.68
C LEU A 28 9.13 -10.90 4.93
N PRO A 29 8.50 -11.27 6.08
CA PRO A 29 8.04 -12.64 6.29
C PRO A 29 7.00 -13.07 5.23
N THR A 30 6.12 -12.16 4.84
CA THR A 30 5.09 -12.41 3.83
C THR A 30 5.69 -12.53 2.44
N ALA A 31 6.66 -11.67 2.09
CA ALA A 31 7.40 -11.77 0.83
C ALA A 31 8.10 -13.14 0.71
N GLN A 32 8.71 -13.64 1.79
CA GLN A 32 9.35 -14.97 1.83
C GLN A 32 8.34 -16.12 1.64
N VAL A 33 7.11 -15.98 2.14
CA VAL A 33 6.05 -16.97 1.89
C VAL A 33 5.57 -16.90 0.44
N MET A 34 5.37 -15.70 -0.10
CA MET A 34 4.97 -15.49 -1.50
C MET A 34 6.04 -15.99 -2.48
N ALA A 35 7.31 -15.87 -2.12
CA ALA A 35 8.45 -16.34 -2.92
C ALA A 35 8.47 -17.87 -3.17
N LYS A 36 7.64 -18.63 -2.48
CA LYS A 36 7.46 -20.06 -2.76
C LYS A 36 6.64 -20.33 -4.03
N VAL A 37 5.96 -19.31 -4.56
CA VAL A 37 5.03 -19.43 -5.69
C VAL A 37 5.14 -18.31 -6.73
N TYR A 38 5.79 -17.20 -6.40
CA TYR A 38 5.95 -16.04 -7.27
C TYR A 38 7.38 -15.50 -7.21
N HIS A 39 7.82 -14.87 -8.29
CA HIS A 39 8.95 -13.95 -8.24
C HIS A 39 8.51 -12.67 -7.56
N VAL A 40 9.00 -12.39 -6.37
CA VAL A 40 8.56 -11.27 -5.54
C VAL A 40 9.57 -10.13 -5.58
N VAL A 41 9.12 -8.93 -5.93
CA VAL A 41 9.85 -7.66 -5.77
C VAL A 41 9.24 -6.90 -4.60
N LEU A 42 9.91 -6.91 -3.45
CA LEU A 42 9.55 -6.14 -2.28
C LEU A 42 10.25 -4.78 -2.32
N VAL A 43 9.48 -3.70 -2.36
CA VAL A 43 9.99 -2.34 -2.55
C VAL A 43 10.24 -1.66 -1.21
N ALA A 44 11.41 -1.03 -1.06
CA ALA A 44 11.75 -0.14 0.05
C ALA A 44 11.84 1.31 -0.44
N TYR A 45 10.92 2.16 0.06
CA TYR A 45 10.89 3.58 -0.31
C TYR A 45 12.02 4.37 0.32
N ASP A 46 12.50 5.38 -0.37
CA ASP A 46 13.41 6.36 0.20
C ASP A 46 12.78 7.04 1.43
N GLY A 47 13.61 7.39 2.40
CA GLY A 47 13.18 8.00 3.65
C GLY A 47 12.46 7.05 4.63
N PHE A 48 12.09 5.84 4.19
CA PHE A 48 11.48 4.77 5.00
C PHE A 48 12.24 3.45 4.89
N ASN A 49 13.46 3.50 4.34
CA ASN A 49 14.37 2.36 4.23
C ASN A 49 15.37 2.34 5.38
N PRO A 50 15.33 1.35 6.29
CA PRO A 50 16.29 1.27 7.39
C PRO A 50 17.72 0.97 6.97
N ASP A 51 17.94 0.51 5.74
CA ASP A 51 19.28 0.21 5.19
C ASP A 51 19.91 1.43 4.50
N GLU A 52 19.11 2.47 4.22
CA GLU A 52 19.51 3.73 3.57
C GLU A 52 18.84 4.92 4.30
N PRO A 53 19.14 5.12 5.60
CA PRO A 53 18.45 6.10 6.44
C PRO A 53 18.68 7.56 6.04
N GLU A 54 19.70 7.82 5.22
CA GLU A 54 20.05 9.15 4.69
C GLU A 54 19.16 9.56 3.49
N THR A 55 18.41 8.63 2.92
CA THR A 55 17.51 8.91 1.80
C THR A 55 16.25 9.67 2.26
N GLU A 56 15.58 10.32 1.33
CA GLU A 56 14.38 11.11 1.61
C GLU A 56 13.24 10.79 0.65
N PHE A 57 12.07 10.50 1.22
CA PHE A 57 10.83 10.33 0.46
C PHE A 57 10.41 11.69 -0.14
N ARG A 58 10.29 11.76 -1.46
CA ARG A 58 9.91 12.99 -2.18
C ARG A 58 8.43 13.03 -2.51
N SER A 59 7.92 12.02 -3.19
CA SER A 59 6.51 11.91 -3.56
C SER A 59 6.14 10.49 -4.01
N PRO A 60 4.84 10.11 -3.97
CA PRO A 60 4.40 8.84 -4.55
C PRO A 60 4.70 8.73 -6.05
N MET A 61 4.62 9.85 -6.78
CA MET A 61 4.92 9.91 -8.21
C MET A 61 6.39 9.65 -8.51
N ASP A 62 7.30 10.17 -7.67
CA ASP A 62 8.73 9.93 -7.80
C ASP A 62 9.07 8.46 -7.51
N GLU A 63 8.47 7.88 -6.46
CA GLU A 63 8.63 6.47 -6.15
C GLU A 63 8.05 5.57 -7.26
N ALA A 64 6.84 5.89 -7.74
CA ALA A 64 6.19 5.14 -8.82
C ALA A 64 6.96 5.24 -10.14
N LYS A 65 7.50 6.42 -10.47
CA LYS A 65 8.34 6.58 -11.66
C LYS A 65 9.57 5.69 -11.61
N ARG A 66 10.30 5.70 -10.50
CA ARG A 66 11.51 4.87 -10.34
C ARG A 66 11.18 3.39 -10.36
N LEU A 67 10.08 3.00 -9.72
CA LEU A 67 9.58 1.62 -9.81
C LEU A 67 9.19 1.25 -11.25
N GLY A 68 8.47 2.12 -11.95
CA GLY A 68 8.11 1.92 -13.35
C GLY A 68 9.32 1.78 -14.27
N ASP A 69 10.33 2.64 -14.11
CA ASP A 69 11.58 2.53 -14.85
C ASP A 69 12.27 1.17 -14.61
N HIS A 70 12.35 0.73 -13.35
CA HIS A 70 12.90 -0.58 -12.98
C HIS A 70 12.08 -1.74 -13.58
N LEU A 71 10.75 -1.68 -13.49
CA LEU A 71 9.89 -2.73 -14.03
C LEU A 71 9.97 -2.84 -15.55
N VAL A 72 10.11 -1.72 -16.26
CA VAL A 72 10.29 -1.70 -17.71
C VAL A 72 11.66 -2.29 -18.09
N GLU A 73 12.71 -1.88 -17.39
CA GLU A 73 14.09 -2.30 -17.67
C GLU A 73 14.31 -3.79 -17.43
N HIS A 74 13.81 -4.32 -16.32
CA HIS A 74 14.10 -5.69 -15.87
C HIS A 74 13.01 -6.71 -16.22
N TYR A 75 11.75 -6.28 -16.40
CA TYR A 75 10.60 -7.17 -16.60
C TYR A 75 9.72 -6.81 -17.81
N GLY A 76 10.23 -5.93 -18.69
CA GLY A 76 9.48 -5.51 -19.88
C GLY A 76 8.15 -4.81 -19.59
N GLY A 77 7.99 -4.27 -18.38
CA GLY A 77 6.79 -3.56 -17.95
C GLY A 77 5.60 -4.45 -17.59
N LYS A 78 5.78 -5.77 -17.48
CA LYS A 78 4.71 -6.71 -17.12
C LYS A 78 4.76 -7.02 -15.63
N VAL A 79 3.60 -6.97 -14.97
CA VAL A 79 3.41 -7.28 -13.55
C VAL A 79 2.17 -8.16 -13.43
N ASP A 80 2.32 -9.37 -12.92
CA ASP A 80 1.18 -10.27 -12.74
C ASP A 80 0.35 -9.86 -11.53
N ILE A 81 1.00 -9.49 -10.42
CA ILE A 81 0.32 -9.05 -9.21
C ILE A 81 0.98 -7.78 -8.66
N LEU A 82 0.18 -6.71 -8.52
CA LEU A 82 0.60 -5.48 -7.84
C LEU A 82 -0.17 -5.36 -6.52
N TYR A 83 0.53 -5.56 -5.40
CA TYR A 83 -0.02 -5.43 -4.06
C TYR A 83 0.44 -4.14 -3.40
N GLY A 84 -0.50 -3.41 -2.80
CA GLY A 84 -0.19 -2.23 -1.98
C GLY A 84 -1.04 -2.19 -0.72
N ILE A 85 -0.41 -1.84 0.41
CA ILE A 85 -1.12 -1.68 1.66
C ILE A 85 -1.15 -0.21 2.09
N SER A 86 -2.32 0.28 2.52
CA SER A 86 -2.47 1.61 3.13
C SER A 86 -1.91 2.72 2.22
N TYR A 87 -0.84 3.40 2.63
CA TYR A 87 -0.15 4.38 1.79
C TYR A 87 0.47 3.77 0.53
N GLY A 88 0.87 2.49 0.57
CA GLY A 88 1.33 1.76 -0.60
C GLY A 88 0.30 1.74 -1.74
N CYS A 89 -1.00 1.80 -1.41
CA CYS A 89 -2.05 1.95 -2.41
C CYS A 89 -1.97 3.28 -3.18
N ARG A 90 -1.37 4.32 -2.59
CA ARG A 90 -1.15 5.60 -3.29
C ARG A 90 -0.09 5.46 -4.38
N ILE A 91 1.01 4.78 -4.07
CA ILE A 91 2.07 4.49 -5.05
C ILE A 91 1.54 3.50 -6.10
N LEU A 92 0.79 2.48 -5.69
CA LEU A 92 0.11 1.55 -6.57
C LEU A 92 -0.73 2.27 -7.64
N MET A 93 -1.53 3.26 -7.27
CA MET A 93 -2.34 4.04 -8.23
C MET A 93 -1.48 4.84 -9.22
N GLU A 94 -0.33 5.38 -8.77
CA GLU A 94 0.61 6.05 -9.66
C GLU A 94 1.32 5.07 -10.61
N VAL A 95 1.59 3.83 -10.15
CA VAL A 95 2.12 2.74 -11.00
C VAL A 95 1.10 2.34 -12.06
N LEU A 96 -0.19 2.19 -11.71
CA LEU A 96 -1.26 1.91 -12.67
C LEU A 96 -1.46 3.03 -13.69
N ALA A 97 -1.09 4.26 -13.35
CA ALA A 97 -1.15 5.40 -14.27
C ALA A 97 -0.03 5.40 -15.32
N ASP A 98 1.06 4.65 -15.11
CA ASP A 98 2.17 4.56 -16.07
C ASP A 98 1.74 3.72 -17.30
N PRO A 99 1.67 4.33 -18.51
CA PRO A 99 1.19 3.64 -19.70
C PRO A 99 2.16 2.56 -20.22
N ARG A 100 3.39 2.52 -19.70
CA ARG A 100 4.42 1.52 -20.07
C ARG A 100 4.21 0.19 -19.35
N LEU A 101 3.35 0.19 -18.31
CA LEU A 101 3.14 -0.96 -17.45
C LEU A 101 1.81 -1.64 -17.76
N THR A 102 1.81 -2.96 -17.70
CA THR A 102 0.63 -3.80 -17.73
C THR A 102 0.54 -4.59 -16.44
N VAL A 103 -0.59 -4.48 -15.74
CA VAL A 103 -0.82 -5.15 -14.46
C VAL A 103 -2.05 -6.03 -14.57
N THR A 104 -1.90 -7.34 -14.40
CA THR A 104 -3.03 -8.29 -14.49
C THR A 104 -3.95 -8.18 -13.28
N THR A 105 -3.40 -8.32 -12.08
CA THR A 105 -4.16 -8.30 -10.82
C THR A 105 -3.65 -7.21 -9.89
N THR A 106 -4.54 -6.37 -9.42
CA THR A 106 -4.22 -5.34 -8.43
C THR A 106 -4.92 -5.64 -7.11
N ILE A 107 -4.17 -5.62 -6.01
CA ILE A 107 -4.71 -5.81 -4.66
C ILE A 107 -4.37 -4.58 -3.82
N ALA A 108 -5.40 -3.79 -3.48
CA ALA A 108 -5.28 -2.60 -2.64
C ALA A 108 -5.86 -2.90 -1.24
N ASP A 109 -4.97 -3.10 -0.26
CA ASP A 109 -5.31 -3.48 1.12
C ASP A 109 -5.38 -2.23 2.02
N GLY A 110 -6.54 -1.98 2.61
CA GLY A 110 -6.78 -0.81 3.47
C GLY A 110 -6.69 0.52 2.74
N MET A 111 -7.10 0.57 1.48
CA MET A 111 -7.06 1.79 0.68
C MET A 111 -8.10 2.81 1.14
N GLY A 112 -7.68 4.07 1.30
CA GLY A 112 -8.60 5.20 1.52
C GLY A 112 -9.37 5.54 0.25
N LEU A 113 -10.71 5.49 0.33
CA LEU A 113 -11.62 5.70 -0.79
C LEU A 113 -12.26 7.10 -0.83
N LYS A 114 -11.96 7.93 0.16
CA LYS A 114 -12.55 9.26 0.31
C LYS A 114 -11.55 10.33 -0.08
N ASP A 115 -11.97 11.23 -0.95
CA ASP A 115 -11.25 12.48 -1.14
C ASP A 115 -11.30 13.30 0.16
N TYR A 116 -10.16 13.82 0.56
CA TYR A 116 -10.07 14.68 1.73
C TYR A 116 -10.77 16.03 1.50
N PRO A 117 -11.05 16.80 2.58
CA PRO A 117 -11.89 17.99 2.50
C PRO A 117 -11.49 18.89 1.35
N ASN A 118 -12.49 19.37 0.60
CA ASN A 118 -12.28 20.26 -0.54
C ASN A 118 -11.85 21.65 -0.05
N ILE A 119 -10.60 21.74 0.42
CA ILE A 119 -10.00 23.01 0.82
C ILE A 119 -9.56 23.72 -0.45
N ARG A 120 -10.29 24.77 -0.85
CA ARG A 120 -10.07 25.49 -2.10
C ARG A 120 -8.77 26.28 -2.12
N SER A 121 -8.37 26.89 -1.00
CA SER A 121 -7.15 27.69 -0.95
C SER A 121 -5.89 26.84 -0.80
N LYS A 122 -4.82 27.19 -1.51
CA LYS A 122 -3.52 26.54 -1.37
C LYS A 122 -3.01 26.62 0.07
N TRP A 123 -3.10 27.81 0.68
CA TRP A 123 -2.70 28.02 2.08
C TRP A 123 -3.48 27.12 3.04
N GLY A 124 -4.81 27.01 2.88
CA GLY A 124 -5.63 26.12 3.71
C GLY A 124 -5.22 24.66 3.58
N LYS A 125 -4.87 24.20 2.36
CA LYS A 125 -4.34 22.84 2.14
C LYS A 125 -3.00 22.65 2.86
N ASP A 126 -2.09 23.59 2.74
CA ASP A 126 -0.77 23.53 3.36
C ASP A 126 -0.87 23.47 4.89
N VAL A 127 -1.73 24.30 5.48
CA VAL A 127 -1.98 24.30 6.94
C VAL A 127 -2.61 22.98 7.38
N TYR A 128 -3.65 22.51 6.67
CA TYR A 128 -4.30 21.24 6.99
C TYR A 128 -3.34 20.05 6.89
N CYS A 129 -2.56 19.99 5.82
CA CYS A 129 -1.54 18.95 5.64
C CYS A 129 -0.47 19.01 6.72
N PHE A 130 -0.03 20.22 7.11
CA PHE A 130 0.95 20.40 8.18
C PHE A 130 0.42 19.90 9.53
N LEU A 131 -0.80 20.27 9.90
CA LEU A 131 -1.43 19.82 11.15
C LEU A 131 -1.66 18.31 11.17
N TYR A 132 -2.18 17.77 10.09
CA TYR A 132 -2.42 16.33 9.94
C TYR A 132 -1.11 15.53 10.00
N THR A 133 -0.11 15.96 9.22
CA THR A 133 1.23 15.35 9.23
C THR A 133 1.90 15.47 10.60
N GLY A 134 1.77 16.65 11.25
CA GLY A 134 2.29 16.88 12.58
C GLY A 134 1.71 15.92 13.60
N LEU A 135 0.40 15.68 13.55
CA LEU A 135 -0.26 14.69 14.40
C LEU A 135 0.26 13.27 14.12
N PHE A 136 0.34 12.87 12.86
CA PHE A 136 0.86 11.55 12.48
C PHE A 136 2.33 11.37 12.86
N TYR A 137 3.17 12.37 12.59
CA TYR A 137 4.57 12.36 12.98
C TYR A 137 4.74 12.27 14.49
N ALA A 138 3.95 13.04 15.23
CA ALA A 138 3.97 13.01 16.69
C ALA A 138 3.60 11.63 17.26
N VAL A 139 2.72 10.88 16.58
CA VAL A 139 2.26 9.55 17.00
C VAL A 139 3.18 8.43 16.49
N MET A 140 3.58 8.48 15.22
CA MET A 140 4.26 7.39 14.52
C MET A 140 5.76 7.64 14.29
N GLY A 141 6.22 8.90 14.21
CA GLY A 141 7.60 9.22 13.88
C GLY A 141 8.61 8.78 14.95
N HIS A 142 8.19 8.84 16.22
CA HIS A 142 8.99 8.38 17.36
C HIS A 142 8.10 7.70 18.39
N PRO A 143 7.57 6.49 18.10
CA PRO A 143 6.55 5.88 18.94
C PRO A 143 7.14 5.34 20.23
N GLY A 144 6.92 6.06 21.33
CA GLY A 144 7.14 5.55 22.69
C GLY A 144 6.09 4.48 23.07
N PRO A 145 6.26 3.78 24.22
CA PRO A 145 5.41 2.63 24.60
C PRO A 145 3.91 2.93 24.64
N ARG A 146 3.51 4.13 25.08
CA ARG A 146 2.08 4.54 25.12
C ARG A 146 1.51 4.73 23.71
N ARG A 147 2.31 5.33 22.80
CA ARG A 147 1.90 5.57 21.41
C ARG A 147 1.81 4.26 20.62
N LYS A 148 2.75 3.33 20.83
CA LYS A 148 2.70 1.99 20.24
C LYS A 148 1.43 1.24 20.65
N ARG A 149 1.05 1.29 21.94
CA ARG A 149 -0.23 0.69 22.41
C ARG A 149 -1.45 1.33 21.76
N PHE A 150 -1.46 2.65 21.61
CA PHE A 150 -2.52 3.36 20.92
C PHE A 150 -2.63 2.93 19.45
N LEU A 151 -1.51 2.89 18.73
CA LEU A 151 -1.46 2.47 17.33
C LEU A 151 -1.91 1.01 17.15
N ALA A 152 -1.41 0.11 17.99
CA ALA A 152 -1.84 -1.28 17.98
C ALA A 152 -3.37 -1.40 18.14
N ARG A 153 -3.94 -0.67 19.12
CA ARG A 153 -5.39 -0.68 19.37
C ARG A 153 -6.21 -0.16 18.19
N VAL A 154 -5.83 0.99 17.60
CA VAL A 154 -6.62 1.59 16.49
C VAL A 154 -6.47 0.83 15.19
N SER A 155 -5.33 0.18 14.95
CA SER A 155 -5.10 -0.67 13.78
C SER A 155 -5.60 -2.10 13.96
N GLY A 156 -6.04 -2.48 15.18
CA GLY A 156 -6.48 -3.84 15.51
C GLY A 156 -5.34 -4.86 15.52
N ARG A 157 -4.10 -4.43 15.82
CA ARG A 157 -2.89 -5.27 15.85
C ARG A 157 -2.43 -5.55 17.27
N THR A 158 -1.55 -6.53 17.43
CA THR A 158 -0.81 -6.75 18.67
C THR A 158 0.29 -5.70 18.86
N LEU A 159 0.80 -5.58 20.07
CA LEU A 159 1.89 -4.64 20.37
C LEU A 159 3.19 -5.04 19.66
N GLU A 160 3.46 -6.33 19.58
CA GLU A 160 4.63 -6.90 18.92
C GLU A 160 4.63 -6.62 17.41
N GLU A 161 3.47 -6.80 16.76
CA GLU A 161 3.29 -6.47 15.34
C GLU A 161 3.47 -4.98 15.07
N ALA A 162 2.90 -4.12 15.91
CA ALA A 162 3.08 -2.67 15.79
C ALA A 162 4.56 -2.28 15.94
N ASP A 163 5.31 -2.93 16.81
CA ASP A 163 6.74 -2.68 17.03
C ASP A 163 7.60 -3.10 15.83
N ARG A 164 7.29 -4.25 15.23
CA ARG A 164 7.98 -4.78 14.05
C ARG A 164 7.75 -3.92 12.80
N ILE A 165 6.55 -3.36 12.64
CA ILE A 165 6.13 -2.68 11.43
C ILE A 165 6.59 -1.21 11.40
N LEU A 166 6.56 -0.52 12.56
CA LEU A 166 6.85 0.91 12.63
C LEU A 166 8.34 1.19 12.40
N TYR A 167 8.63 2.03 11.42
CA TYR A 167 10.00 2.43 11.14
C TYR A 167 10.57 3.41 12.19
N GLY A 168 9.81 4.42 12.57
CA GLY A 168 10.15 5.32 13.68
C GLY A 168 11.39 6.23 13.52
N LYS A 169 12.06 6.21 12.36
CA LYS A 169 13.31 6.98 12.11
C LYS A 169 13.24 7.89 10.88
N ALA A 170 12.12 7.89 10.16
CA ALA A 170 11.95 8.76 8.99
C ALA A 170 12.01 10.24 9.41
N THR A 171 12.66 11.06 8.58
CA THR A 171 12.77 12.49 8.81
C THR A 171 11.41 13.19 8.79
N TRP A 172 11.29 14.34 9.46
CA TRP A 172 10.11 15.20 9.35
C TRP A 172 9.78 15.53 7.88
N ARG A 173 10.79 15.71 7.05
CA ARG A 173 10.62 16.06 5.64
C ARG A 173 10.00 14.90 4.85
N SER A 174 10.45 13.67 5.06
CA SER A 174 9.83 12.47 4.49
C SER A 174 8.37 12.32 4.92
N TRP A 175 8.06 12.52 6.22
CA TRP A 175 6.70 12.48 6.74
C TRP A 175 5.82 13.59 6.16
N LYS A 176 6.35 14.83 6.08
CA LYS A 176 5.64 15.97 5.50
C LYS A 176 5.27 15.70 4.03
N ASN A 177 6.22 15.20 3.25
CA ASN A 177 6.00 14.86 1.86
C ASN A 177 4.96 13.73 1.72
N GLN A 178 5.07 12.68 2.54
CA GLN A 178 4.09 11.58 2.54
C GLN A 178 2.68 12.10 2.88
N GLY A 179 2.52 12.90 3.93
CA GLY A 179 1.23 13.46 4.34
C GLY A 179 0.63 14.43 3.32
N TYR A 180 1.44 15.29 2.70
CA TYR A 180 1.00 16.23 1.68
C TYR A 180 0.35 15.51 0.49
N PHE A 181 1.00 14.46 -0.02
CA PHE A 181 0.47 13.70 -1.14
C PHE A 181 -0.63 12.73 -0.77
N PHE A 182 -0.71 12.30 0.49
CA PHE A 182 -1.85 11.53 0.98
C PHE A 182 -3.15 12.35 0.97
N LEU A 183 -3.07 13.63 1.37
CA LEU A 183 -4.23 14.51 1.55
C LEU A 183 -4.55 15.40 0.35
N GLY A 184 -3.56 15.70 -0.46
CA GLY A 184 -3.65 16.74 -1.48
C GLY A 184 -4.11 16.28 -2.86
N ARG A 185 -4.20 14.98 -3.12
CA ARG A 185 -4.48 14.44 -4.46
C ARG A 185 -5.72 13.58 -4.49
N LYS A 186 -6.59 13.83 -5.48
CA LYS A 186 -7.70 12.93 -5.78
C LYS A 186 -7.18 11.61 -6.34
N THR A 187 -7.83 10.53 -5.96
CA THR A 187 -7.57 9.20 -6.53
C THR A 187 -8.37 9.04 -7.81
N ASP A 188 -7.70 8.67 -8.88
CA ASP A 188 -8.36 8.32 -10.14
C ASP A 188 -8.76 6.84 -10.14
N PHE A 189 -9.99 6.54 -9.78
CA PHE A 189 -10.51 5.18 -9.74
C PHE A 189 -10.80 4.58 -11.11
N THR A 190 -10.75 5.36 -12.21
CA THR A 190 -10.87 4.81 -13.57
C THR A 190 -9.70 3.89 -13.91
N LEU A 191 -8.58 4.02 -13.21
CA LEU A 191 -7.42 3.12 -13.37
C LEU A 191 -7.74 1.66 -13.04
N PHE A 192 -8.80 1.38 -12.27
CA PHE A 192 -9.26 0.02 -12.02
C PHE A 192 -9.81 -0.69 -13.28
N GLU A 193 -10.15 0.05 -14.33
CA GLU A 193 -10.53 -0.52 -15.63
C GLU A 193 -9.36 -1.20 -16.37
N LYS A 194 -8.11 -0.86 -15.98
CA LYS A 194 -6.90 -1.40 -16.60
C LYS A 194 -6.41 -2.73 -16.03
N THR A 195 -7.03 -3.22 -14.96
CA THR A 195 -6.57 -4.37 -14.19
C THR A 195 -7.77 -5.08 -13.54
N ASP A 196 -7.62 -6.33 -13.09
CA ASP A 196 -8.60 -6.91 -12.18
C ASP A 196 -8.32 -6.43 -10.75
N ALA A 197 -9.09 -5.43 -10.31
CA ALA A 197 -8.88 -4.73 -9.06
C ALA A 197 -9.59 -5.42 -7.89
N HIS A 198 -8.86 -5.63 -6.78
CA HIS A 198 -9.35 -6.16 -5.52
C HIS A 198 -9.11 -5.15 -4.40
N LEU A 199 -10.17 -4.80 -3.66
CA LEU A 199 -10.11 -3.94 -2.48
C LEU A 199 -10.32 -4.77 -1.22
N TRP A 200 -9.29 -4.86 -0.38
CA TRP A 200 -9.27 -5.68 0.84
C TRP A 200 -9.25 -4.82 2.10
N TYR A 201 -9.97 -5.24 3.14
CA TYR A 201 -10.05 -4.52 4.41
C TYR A 201 -10.12 -5.46 5.60
N GLY A 202 -9.19 -5.31 6.53
CA GLY A 202 -9.21 -5.98 7.83
C GLY A 202 -9.89 -5.10 8.88
N ILE A 203 -11.15 -5.36 9.21
CA ILE A 203 -12.02 -4.43 9.97
C ILE A 203 -12.08 -4.66 11.48
N ARG A 204 -11.21 -5.46 12.09
CA ARG A 204 -11.16 -5.63 13.55
C ARG A 204 -10.91 -4.30 14.29
N GLY A 205 -10.11 -3.38 13.71
CA GLY A 205 -9.89 -2.04 14.22
C GLY A 205 -10.77 -0.99 13.56
N SER A 206 -10.73 0.24 14.09
CA SER A 206 -11.54 1.34 13.58
C SER A 206 -11.04 1.96 12.28
N VAL A 207 -9.80 1.69 11.87
CA VAL A 207 -9.18 2.31 10.68
C VAL A 207 -9.90 1.86 9.42
N ASP A 208 -9.91 0.57 9.13
CA ASP A 208 -10.50 0.04 7.90
C ASP A 208 -12.02 0.06 7.89
N GLN A 209 -12.68 0.04 9.06
CA GLN A 209 -14.10 0.31 9.13
C GLN A 209 -14.45 1.68 8.53
N LYS A 210 -13.62 2.71 8.81
CA LYS A 210 -13.79 4.06 8.22
C LYS A 210 -13.36 4.11 6.76
N LEU A 211 -12.28 3.44 6.40
CA LEU A 211 -11.78 3.43 5.01
C LEU A 211 -12.76 2.75 4.06
N SER A 212 -13.37 1.63 4.46
CA SER A 212 -14.30 0.85 3.64
C SER A 212 -15.70 1.49 3.49
N GLN A 213 -16.05 2.52 4.28
CA GLN A 213 -17.39 3.14 4.27
C GLN A 213 -17.84 3.67 2.89
N ASN A 214 -16.90 3.99 2.00
CA ASN A 214 -17.20 4.55 0.68
C ASN A 214 -17.20 3.51 -0.46
N LEU A 215 -17.04 2.22 -0.18
CA LEU A 215 -17.09 1.15 -1.19
C LEU A 215 -18.39 1.21 -2.01
N ARG A 216 -19.52 1.39 -1.31
CA ARG A 216 -20.83 1.51 -1.97
C ARG A 216 -20.87 2.68 -2.96
N ALA A 217 -20.34 3.85 -2.58
CA ALA A 217 -20.31 5.02 -3.45
C ALA A 217 -19.44 4.80 -4.71
N LEU A 218 -18.35 4.04 -4.61
CA LEU A 218 -17.55 3.65 -5.77
C LEU A 218 -18.30 2.68 -6.70
N ARG A 219 -19.04 1.72 -6.14
CA ARG A 219 -19.89 0.81 -6.93
C ARG A 219 -21.00 1.57 -7.66
N GLU A 220 -21.66 2.49 -6.99
CA GLU A 220 -22.70 3.32 -7.58
C GLU A 220 -22.18 4.20 -8.73
N LYS A 221 -20.87 4.53 -8.73
CA LYS A 221 -20.17 5.19 -9.84
C LYS A 221 -19.74 4.24 -10.96
N GLY A 222 -19.94 2.93 -10.80
CA GLY A 222 -19.64 1.94 -11.82
C GLY A 222 -18.17 1.51 -11.92
N TYR A 223 -17.30 1.88 -10.96
CA TYR A 223 -15.91 1.43 -10.99
C TYR A 223 -15.80 -0.09 -10.77
N PRO A 224 -15.05 -0.83 -11.62
CA PRO A 224 -14.94 -2.27 -11.52
C PRO A 224 -13.93 -2.64 -10.42
N PHE A 225 -14.39 -3.37 -9.42
CA PHE A 225 -13.53 -3.99 -8.41
C PHE A 225 -14.24 -5.13 -7.67
N THR A 226 -13.46 -6.06 -7.16
CA THR A 226 -13.90 -7.07 -6.21
C THR A 226 -13.54 -6.64 -4.79
N GLU A 227 -14.49 -6.69 -3.84
CA GLU A 227 -14.19 -6.39 -2.44
C GLU A 227 -14.02 -7.65 -1.61
N LYS A 228 -13.15 -7.56 -0.58
CA LYS A 228 -13.03 -8.61 0.42
C LYS A 228 -12.83 -8.00 1.81
N ILE A 229 -13.69 -8.39 2.74
CA ILE A 229 -13.68 -7.96 4.13
C ILE A 229 -13.18 -9.10 5.01
N PHE A 230 -12.23 -8.80 5.88
CA PHE A 230 -11.68 -9.71 6.88
C PHE A 230 -12.05 -9.23 8.28
N PRO A 231 -13.17 -9.69 8.86
CA PRO A 231 -13.67 -9.17 10.15
C PRO A 231 -12.77 -9.54 11.34
N ASP A 232 -12.00 -10.59 11.20
CA ASP A 232 -11.08 -11.13 12.20
C ASP A 232 -9.70 -10.44 12.19
N LEU A 233 -9.42 -9.58 11.20
CA LEU A 233 -8.11 -8.95 11.02
C LEU A 233 -8.17 -7.42 11.20
N GLY A 234 -7.04 -6.86 11.63
CA GLY A 234 -6.81 -5.42 11.66
C GLY A 234 -6.33 -4.87 10.31
N HIS A 235 -6.04 -3.57 10.28
CA HIS A 235 -5.52 -2.85 9.10
C HIS A 235 -4.24 -3.49 8.54
N GLY A 236 -4.31 -4.08 7.35
CA GLY A 236 -3.21 -4.84 6.75
C GLY A 236 -2.83 -6.10 7.52
N GLY A 237 -3.71 -6.60 8.38
CA GLY A 237 -3.45 -7.77 9.23
C GLY A 237 -3.25 -9.04 8.42
N LEU A 238 -3.87 -9.17 7.25
CA LEU A 238 -3.70 -10.36 6.43
C LEU A 238 -2.24 -10.55 6.02
N ALA A 239 -1.61 -9.51 5.47
CA ALA A 239 -0.21 -9.55 5.09
C ALA A 239 0.74 -9.54 6.30
N GLY A 240 0.38 -8.85 7.39
CA GLY A 240 1.27 -8.68 8.54
C GLY A 240 1.22 -9.82 9.56
N GLU A 241 0.05 -10.49 9.72
CA GLU A 241 -0.21 -11.45 10.78
C GLU A 241 -0.37 -12.89 10.27
N GLN A 242 -0.83 -13.06 9.02
CA GLN A 242 -1.20 -14.36 8.46
C GLN A 242 -0.61 -14.59 7.05
N PRO A 243 0.72 -14.64 6.89
CA PRO A 243 1.37 -14.75 5.58
C PRO A 243 0.89 -15.93 4.72
N GLU A 244 0.64 -17.09 5.33
CA GLU A 244 0.16 -18.29 4.60
C GLU A 244 -1.30 -18.12 4.12
N ARG A 245 -2.15 -17.45 4.92
CA ARG A 245 -3.52 -17.12 4.49
C ARG A 245 -3.48 -16.05 3.40
N PHE A 246 -2.61 -15.04 3.57
CA PHE A 246 -2.37 -14.03 2.54
C PHE A 246 -2.01 -14.68 1.21
N SER A 247 -1.07 -15.62 1.20
CA SER A 247 -0.66 -16.34 0.00
C SER A 247 -1.83 -17.05 -0.68
N ARG A 248 -2.67 -17.77 0.09
CA ARG A 248 -3.85 -18.44 -0.48
C ARG A 248 -4.85 -17.46 -1.09
N GLU A 249 -5.08 -16.32 -0.42
CA GLU A 249 -6.01 -15.30 -0.89
C GLU A 249 -5.53 -14.58 -2.16
N VAL A 250 -4.22 -14.26 -2.22
CA VAL A 250 -3.60 -13.67 -3.40
C VAL A 250 -3.69 -14.64 -4.59
N GLN A 251 -3.32 -15.90 -4.39
CA GLN A 251 -3.42 -16.92 -5.45
C GLN A 251 -4.85 -17.10 -5.95
N ALA A 252 -5.85 -17.06 -5.04
CA ALA A 252 -7.26 -17.17 -5.43
C ALA A 252 -7.71 -15.96 -6.25
N ALA A 253 -7.33 -14.74 -5.85
CA ALA A 253 -7.62 -13.51 -6.57
C ALA A 253 -6.98 -13.54 -7.97
N HIS A 254 -5.70 -13.88 -8.05
CA HIS A 254 -4.96 -13.90 -9.33
C HIS A 254 -5.49 -14.96 -10.29
N ARG A 255 -5.79 -16.19 -9.82
CA ARG A 255 -6.42 -17.20 -10.66
C ARG A 255 -7.79 -16.77 -11.21
N ALA A 256 -8.57 -16.05 -10.40
CA ALA A 256 -9.84 -15.49 -10.86
C ALA A 256 -9.65 -14.43 -11.95
N SER A 257 -8.59 -13.63 -11.87
CA SER A 257 -8.21 -12.64 -12.89
C SER A 257 -7.85 -13.29 -14.21
N LEU A 258 -7.01 -14.32 -14.18
CA LEU A 258 -6.61 -15.09 -15.39
C LEU A 258 -7.81 -15.77 -16.06
N GLY A 259 -8.79 -16.27 -15.29
CA GLY A 259 -10.03 -16.84 -15.82
C GLY A 259 -10.91 -15.81 -16.56
N LYS A 260 -10.83 -14.54 -16.23
CA LYS A 260 -11.54 -13.45 -16.93
C LYS A 260 -10.88 -13.04 -18.25
N GLU A 261 -9.56 -13.15 -18.37
CA GLU A 261 -8.82 -12.84 -19.61
C GLU A 261 -9.13 -13.84 -20.73
N GLY A 262 -9.42 -15.10 -20.39
CA GLY A 262 -9.81 -16.14 -21.37
C GLY A 262 -11.23 -16.01 -21.96
N VAL A 263 -12.04 -15.03 -21.47
CA VAL A 263 -13.45 -14.82 -21.88
C VAL A 263 -13.62 -13.51 -22.68
N LYS A 264 -12.56 -12.71 -22.82
CA LYS A 264 -12.55 -11.49 -23.67
C LYS A 264 -11.97 -11.80 -25.04
#